data_6a4d393c8446dfbdb03093c2300bb4e4
#
_entry.id   6a4d393c8446dfbdb03093c2300bb4e4
#
_cell.length_a   1.000
_cell.length_b   1.000
_cell.length_c   1.000
_cell.angle_alpha   90.00
_cell.angle_beta   90.00
_cell.angle_gamma   90.00
#
_symmetry.space_group_name_H-M   'P 1'
#
loop_
_entity.id
_entity.type
_entity.pdbx_description
1 polymer ?
#
loop_
_entity_poly.entity_id
_entity_poly.type
_entity_poly.pdbx_seq_one_letter_code
_entity_poly.pdbx_strand_id
1 'polypeptide(L)' 'MLGQRIRNYRIVREIGQGGMAIVYEAVREDIGSRAALKILRPEYAANEEL' A
#
# COMPACT_ATOMS: atom_id res chain seq x y z
N MET A 1 6.94 2.13 5.48
CA MET A 1 6.31 1.94 4.16
C MET A 1 6.67 3.01 3.15
N LEU A 2 6.82 4.24 3.57
CA LEU A 2 7.16 5.30 2.62
C LEU A 2 8.51 5.01 1.95
N GLY A 3 8.55 5.19 0.65
CA GLY A 3 9.72 4.89 -0.15
C GLY A 3 9.91 3.42 -0.51
N GLN A 4 9.14 2.54 0.10
CA GLN A 4 9.23 1.11 -0.16
C GLN A 4 8.60 0.76 -1.51
N ARG A 5 9.18 -0.20 -2.19
CA ARG A 5 8.63 -0.70 -3.45
C ARG A 5 7.80 -1.94 -3.21
N ILE A 6 6.65 -1.98 -3.89
CA ILE A 6 5.81 -3.16 -3.95
C ILE A 6 5.56 -3.41 -5.43
N ARG A 7 6.19 -4.47 -5.95
CA ARG A 7 6.21 -4.76 -7.39
C ARG A 7 6.80 -3.57 -8.14
N ASN A 8 6.04 -2.97 -9.06
CA ASN A 8 6.50 -1.83 -9.85
C ASN A 8 6.09 -0.49 -9.25
N TYR A 9 5.47 -0.51 -8.05
CA TYR A 9 4.98 0.71 -7.42
C TYR A 9 5.89 1.10 -6.27
N ARG A 10 6.11 2.40 -6.14
CA ARG A 10 6.81 2.96 -4.99
C ARG A 10 5.80 3.73 -4.14
N ILE A 11 5.75 3.43 -2.86
CA ILE A 11 4.84 4.09 -1.94
C ILE A 11 5.36 5.49 -1.64
N VAL A 12 4.54 6.51 -1.91
CA VAL A 12 4.96 7.89 -1.78
C VAL A 12 4.32 8.60 -0.59
N ARG A 13 3.12 8.19 -0.17
CA ARG A 13 2.51 8.77 1.04
C ARG A 13 1.34 7.93 1.52
N GLU A 14 0.98 8.14 2.78
CA GLU A 14 -0.21 7.54 3.37
C GLU A 14 -1.37 8.50 3.13
N ILE A 15 -2.50 7.99 2.64
CA ILE A 15 -3.67 8.80 2.34
C ILE A 15 -4.90 8.44 3.16
N GLY A 16 -4.85 7.36 3.93
CA GLY A 16 -5.96 7.00 4.80
C GLY A 16 -5.66 5.82 5.67
N GLN A 17 -6.46 5.65 6.71
CA GLN A 17 -6.38 4.51 7.60
C GLN A 17 -7.77 3.99 7.89
N GLY A 18 -7.89 2.67 7.91
CA GLY A 18 -9.08 2.00 8.42
C GLY A 18 -8.71 1.08 9.57
N GLY A 19 -9.68 0.35 10.09
CA GLY A 19 -9.44 -0.58 11.18
C GLY A 19 -8.50 -1.71 10.81
N MET A 20 -8.60 -2.23 9.59
CA MET A 20 -7.85 -3.40 9.14
C MET A 20 -6.70 -3.06 8.19
N ALA A 21 -6.71 -1.90 7.58
CA ALA A 21 -5.78 -1.59 6.52
C ALA A 21 -5.38 -0.13 6.53
N ILE A 22 -4.25 0.14 5.89
CA ILE A 22 -3.78 1.50 5.63
C ILE A 22 -3.77 1.69 4.12
N VAL A 23 -4.23 2.83 3.65
CA VAL A 23 -4.26 3.15 2.23
C VAL A 23 -3.12 4.09 1.91
N TYR A 24 -2.31 3.71 0.93
CA TYR A 24 -1.16 4.49 0.49
C TYR A 24 -1.35 4.95 -0.95
N GLU A 25 -0.80 6.11 -1.26
CA GLU A 25 -0.59 6.50 -2.64
C GLU A 25 0.73 5.94 -3.12
N ALA A 26 0.70 5.32 -4.29
CA ALA A 26 1.90 4.73 -4.89
C ALA A 26 2.04 5.19 -6.33
N VAL A 27 3.26 5.19 -6.82
CA VAL A 27 3.59 5.60 -8.18
C VAL A 27 4.30 4.47 -8.89
N ARG A 28 3.83 4.15 -10.06
CA ARG A 28 4.53 3.24 -10.95
C ARG A 28 5.46 4.08 -11.81
N GLU A 29 6.72 4.07 -11.44
CA GLU A 29 7.70 5.02 -11.97
C GLU A 29 8.00 4.84 -13.45
N ASP A 30 7.90 3.60 -13.94
CA ASP A 30 8.19 3.31 -15.34
C ASP A 30 7.22 3.98 -16.31
N ILE A 31 5.98 4.21 -15.89
CA ILE A 31 4.97 4.84 -16.74
C ILE A 31 4.33 6.07 -16.10
N GLY A 32 4.76 6.45 -14.92
CA GLY A 32 4.24 7.63 -14.23
C GLY A 32 2.79 7.47 -13.74
N SER A 33 2.30 6.25 -13.62
CA SER A 33 0.93 6.00 -13.19
C SER A 33 0.82 6.00 -11.68
N ARG A 34 -0.28 6.54 -11.17
CA ARG A 34 -0.55 6.56 -9.72
C ARG A 34 -1.66 5.59 -9.38
N ALA A 35 -1.59 5.04 -8.17
CA ALA A 35 -2.58 4.11 -7.69
C ALA A 35 -2.75 4.26 -6.18
N ALA A 36 -3.91 3.87 -5.67
CA ALA A 36 -4.12 3.71 -4.25
C ALA A 36 -3.92 2.24 -3.90
N LEU A 37 -3.06 1.97 -2.93
CA LEU A 37 -2.79 0.62 -2.48
C LEU A 37 -3.33 0.46 -1.06
N LYS A 38 -4.23 -0.49 -0.90
CA LYS A 38 -4.77 -0.82 0.41
C LYS A 38 -3.98 -2.00 0.96
N ILE A 39 -3.24 -1.76 2.03
CA ILE A 39 -2.36 -2.77 2.61
C ILE A 39 -2.88 -3.14 3.99
N LEU A 40 -3.17 -4.41 4.19
CA LEU A 40 -3.65 -4.90 5.47
C LEU A 40 -2.59 -4.71 6.54
N ARG A 41 -3.05 -4.37 7.74
CA ARG A 41 -2.15 -4.32 8.89
C ARG A 41 -1.59 -5.72 9.15
N PRO A 42 -0.37 -5.82 9.69
CA PRO A 42 0.28 -7.13 9.86
C PRO A 42 -0.55 -8.15 10.64
N GLU A 43 -1.27 -7.70 11.66
CA GLU A 43 -2.09 -8.58 12.49
C GLU A 43 -3.24 -9.22 11.70
N TYR A 44 -3.69 -8.56 10.63
CA TYR A 44 -4.73 -9.12 9.76
C TYR A 44 -4.15 -9.88 8.59
N ALA A 45 -3.01 -9.45 8.08
CA ALA A 45 -2.37 -10.10 6.96
C ALA A 45 -1.88 -11.51 7.32
N ALA A 46 -1.58 -11.76 8.60
CA ALA A 46 -1.12 -13.05 9.06
C ALA A 46 -2.22 -14.10 9.14
N ASN A 47 -3.49 -13.70 9.06
CA ASN A 47 -4.62 -14.62 9.14
C ASN A 47 -5.23 -14.81 7.77
N GLU A 48 -4.82 -15.86 7.09
CA GLU A 48 -5.22 -16.13 5.71
C GLU A 48 -6.68 -16.52 5.57
N GLU A 49 -7.34 -16.87 6.65
CA GLU A 49 -8.74 -17.28 6.60
C GLU A 49 -9.70 -16.08 6.64
N LEU A 50 -9.19 -14.92 6.91
CA LEU A 50 -9.98 -13.71 6.82
C LEU A 50 -10.15 -13.29 5.38
#